data_5f70059c005bff6acd6bb4b0b9dcbf1d
#
_entry.id   5f70059c005bff6acd6bb4b0b9dcbf1d
#
_cell.length_a   1.000
_cell.length_b   1.000
_cell.length_c   1.000
_cell.angle_alpha   90.00
_cell.angle_beta   90.00
_cell.angle_gamma   90.00
#
_symmetry.space_group_name_H-M   'P 1'
#
loop_
_entity.id
_entity.type
_entity.pdbx_description
1 polymer ?
#
loop_
_entity_poly.entity_id
_entity_poly.type
_entity_poly.pdbx_seq_one_letter_code
_entity_poly.pdbx_strand_id
1 'polypeptide(L)'
;MTLRASSPATVPAALRQRRKEARPKELLDAALDLFVEKGFAATRSEEVASRAGVSKGTLYLYYPSKEELLKEVIRHNVVNQISEGMEIVRAFEGTSSELLAYVLRLWWERVGETRASGILKLMMSEVRNFPEIAQFWVAEVTSPADRMIAEIVQRGIDSGEFRPVDVENAVHALVAPLLFLVMNKHSLDACHVGAKFEPKAVIEAQIDLVLHGLQTAAGAAPARPAKARAPRKSNGGRR
;
A
#
# COMPACT_ATOMS: atom_id res chain seq x y z
N MET A 1 48.40 -43.50 15.53
CA MET A 1 46.98 -43.20 15.74
C MET A 1 46.65 -42.00 14.88
N THR A 2 46.19 -42.25 13.66
CA THR A 2 46.06 -41.21 12.60
C THR A 2 44.60 -40.79 12.57
N LEU A 3 44.31 -39.54 12.96
CA LEU A 3 42.98 -38.90 12.89
C LEU A 3 42.64 -38.65 11.40
N ARG A 4 41.62 -39.35 10.89
CA ARG A 4 41.00 -39.08 9.61
C ARG A 4 40.23 -37.74 9.69
N ALA A 5 40.62 -36.76 8.93
CA ALA A 5 39.86 -35.56 8.69
C ALA A 5 38.60 -35.93 7.89
N SER A 6 37.42 -35.69 8.48
CA SER A 6 36.11 -35.83 7.81
C SER A 6 35.97 -34.72 6.75
N SER A 7 35.83 -35.09 5.49
CA SER A 7 35.48 -34.17 4.38
C SER A 7 34.13 -33.51 4.64
N PRO A 8 33.96 -32.21 4.35
CA PRO A 8 32.66 -31.52 4.47
C PRO A 8 31.67 -32.12 3.47
N ALA A 9 30.50 -32.51 3.96
CA ALA A 9 29.41 -33.09 3.16
C ALA A 9 29.03 -32.15 2.01
N THR A 10 29.19 -32.60 0.77
CA THR A 10 28.84 -31.85 -0.44
C THR A 10 27.30 -31.75 -0.52
N VAL A 11 26.76 -30.53 -0.37
CA VAL A 11 25.30 -30.26 -0.52
C VAL A 11 24.89 -30.64 -1.97
N PRO A 12 23.83 -31.46 -2.15
CA PRO A 12 23.37 -31.90 -3.47
C PRO A 12 23.03 -30.72 -4.39
N ALA A 13 23.32 -30.86 -5.68
CA ALA A 13 23.11 -29.80 -6.69
C ALA A 13 21.68 -29.26 -6.71
N ALA A 14 20.69 -30.14 -6.56
CA ALA A 14 19.26 -29.76 -6.48
C ALA A 14 18.93 -28.86 -5.27
N LEU A 15 19.59 -29.08 -4.12
CA LEU A 15 19.44 -28.20 -2.94
C LEU A 15 20.13 -26.85 -3.12
N ARG A 16 21.25 -26.81 -3.86
CA ARG A 16 21.92 -25.54 -4.25
C ARG A 16 21.07 -24.73 -5.22
N GLN A 17 20.44 -25.39 -6.19
CA GLN A 17 19.54 -24.77 -7.16
C GLN A 17 18.32 -24.17 -6.46
N ARG A 18 17.61 -24.94 -5.63
CA ARG A 18 16.46 -24.47 -4.83
C ARG A 18 16.81 -23.26 -3.93
N ARG A 19 17.96 -23.28 -3.26
CA ARG A 19 18.44 -22.14 -2.46
C ARG A 19 18.72 -20.92 -3.30
N LYS A 20 19.26 -21.08 -4.52
CA LYS A 20 19.54 -19.95 -5.42
C LYS A 20 18.25 -19.28 -5.90
N GLU A 21 17.20 -20.05 -6.17
CA GLU A 21 15.87 -19.55 -6.60
C GLU A 21 15.10 -18.91 -5.44
N ALA A 22 15.22 -19.43 -4.22
CA ALA A 22 14.56 -18.87 -3.04
C ALA A 22 15.24 -17.60 -2.47
N ARG A 23 16.54 -17.37 -2.77
CA ARG A 23 17.34 -16.28 -2.21
C ARG A 23 16.82 -14.87 -2.41
N PRO A 24 16.31 -14.47 -3.58
CA PRO A 24 15.73 -13.14 -3.75
C PRO A 24 14.62 -12.87 -2.75
N LYS A 25 13.71 -13.84 -2.58
CA LYS A 25 12.60 -13.71 -1.64
C LYS A 25 13.07 -13.65 -0.18
N GLU A 26 14.02 -14.52 0.22
CA GLU A 26 14.58 -14.49 1.58
C GLU A 26 15.23 -13.12 1.92
N LEU A 27 15.89 -12.50 0.93
CA LEU A 27 16.46 -11.16 1.06
C LEU A 27 15.40 -10.09 1.18
N LEU A 28 14.32 -10.16 0.39
CA LEU A 28 13.19 -9.21 0.47
C LEU A 28 12.45 -9.32 1.80
N ASP A 29 12.20 -10.55 2.29
CA ASP A 29 11.56 -10.78 3.58
C ASP A 29 12.40 -10.22 4.74
N ALA A 30 13.71 -10.49 4.75
CA ALA A 30 14.63 -9.97 5.75
C ALA A 30 14.75 -8.43 5.73
N ALA A 31 14.74 -7.85 4.51
CA ALA A 31 14.77 -6.41 4.33
C ALA A 31 13.47 -5.76 4.82
N LEU A 32 12.32 -6.33 4.47
CA LEU A 32 11.02 -5.85 4.94
C LEU A 32 10.97 -5.80 6.47
N ASP A 33 11.36 -6.89 7.14
CA ASP A 33 11.35 -6.95 8.60
C ASP A 33 12.21 -5.84 9.20
N LEU A 34 13.45 -5.66 8.73
CA LEU A 34 14.37 -4.65 9.24
C LEU A 34 13.92 -3.22 8.94
N PHE A 35 13.39 -2.97 7.75
CA PHE A 35 12.89 -1.65 7.38
C PHE A 35 11.67 -1.25 8.22
N VAL A 36 10.79 -2.20 8.54
CA VAL A 36 9.62 -1.95 9.40
C VAL A 36 10.03 -1.80 10.87
N GLU A 37 10.98 -2.61 11.35
CA GLU A 37 11.47 -2.57 12.74
C GLU A 37 12.24 -1.30 13.07
N LYS A 38 13.19 -0.91 12.22
CA LYS A 38 14.19 0.13 12.51
C LYS A 38 14.04 1.40 11.68
N GLY A 39 13.25 1.37 10.61
CA GLY A 39 13.24 2.38 9.57
C GLY A 39 14.28 2.14 8.48
N PHE A 40 14.10 2.81 7.35
CA PHE A 40 14.99 2.67 6.19
C PHE A 40 16.38 3.27 6.47
N ALA A 41 16.41 4.49 7.03
CA ALA A 41 17.67 5.20 7.28
C ALA A 41 18.61 4.40 8.21
N ALA A 42 18.08 3.84 9.31
CA ALA A 42 18.87 3.13 10.32
C ALA A 42 19.25 1.70 9.92
N THR A 43 18.60 1.08 8.92
CA THR A 43 18.90 -0.27 8.48
C THR A 43 20.18 -0.31 7.65
N ARG A 44 21.08 -1.24 7.97
CA ARG A 44 22.31 -1.49 7.23
C ARG A 44 22.18 -2.73 6.34
N SER A 45 22.78 -2.68 5.15
CA SER A 45 22.76 -3.83 4.20
C SER A 45 23.41 -5.10 4.78
N GLU A 46 24.39 -4.94 5.67
CA GLU A 46 25.01 -6.06 6.37
C GLU A 46 24.04 -6.79 7.30
N GLU A 47 23.15 -6.05 7.96
CA GLU A 47 22.13 -6.63 8.85
C GLU A 47 21.11 -7.43 8.03
N VAL A 48 20.70 -6.90 6.86
CA VAL A 48 19.81 -7.61 5.93
C VAL A 48 20.46 -8.91 5.45
N ALA A 49 21.71 -8.84 4.97
CA ALA A 49 22.45 -10.00 4.52
C ALA A 49 22.58 -11.05 5.64
N SER A 50 22.94 -10.61 6.85
CA SER A 50 23.06 -11.49 8.02
C SER A 50 21.73 -12.15 8.38
N ARG A 51 20.62 -11.40 8.39
CA ARG A 51 19.28 -11.94 8.69
C ARG A 51 18.82 -12.95 7.63
N ALA A 52 19.15 -12.71 6.37
CA ALA A 52 18.88 -13.63 5.26
C ALA A 52 19.87 -14.82 5.16
N GLY A 53 20.85 -14.90 6.06
CA GLY A 53 21.86 -15.97 6.07
C GLY A 53 22.80 -15.97 4.85
N VAL A 54 23.11 -14.78 4.31
CA VAL A 54 24.02 -14.63 3.16
C VAL A 54 25.13 -13.61 3.46
N SER A 55 26.15 -13.58 2.58
CA SER A 55 27.18 -12.53 2.66
C SER A 55 26.66 -11.19 2.10
N LYS A 56 27.27 -10.08 2.53
CA LYS A 56 27.02 -8.74 1.98
C LYS A 56 27.23 -8.71 0.46
N GLY A 57 28.28 -9.38 -0.04
CA GLY A 57 28.55 -9.50 -1.48
C GLY A 57 27.43 -10.22 -2.22
N THR A 58 26.82 -11.25 -1.61
CA THR A 58 25.69 -11.96 -2.20
C THR A 58 24.46 -11.02 -2.30
N LEU A 59 24.18 -10.22 -1.29
CA LEU A 59 23.07 -9.25 -1.34
C LEU A 59 23.26 -8.27 -2.50
N TYR A 60 24.45 -7.69 -2.66
CA TYR A 60 24.72 -6.72 -3.72
C TYR A 60 24.75 -7.32 -5.15
N LEU A 61 24.87 -8.63 -5.28
CA LEU A 61 24.66 -9.31 -6.57
C LEU A 61 23.20 -9.29 -7.02
N TYR A 62 22.26 -9.26 -6.09
CA TYR A 62 20.82 -9.19 -6.39
C TYR A 62 20.30 -7.75 -6.40
N TYR A 63 20.73 -6.93 -5.46
CA TYR A 63 20.25 -5.57 -5.25
C TYR A 63 21.45 -4.62 -5.10
N PRO A 64 21.74 -3.80 -6.11
CA PRO A 64 22.99 -3.02 -6.17
C PRO A 64 23.09 -1.93 -5.12
N SER A 65 21.95 -1.52 -4.53
CA SER A 65 21.91 -0.56 -3.42
C SER A 65 20.80 -0.88 -2.42
N LYS A 66 20.79 -0.19 -1.28
CA LYS A 66 19.74 -0.31 -0.28
C LYS A 66 18.43 0.29 -0.80
N GLU A 67 18.51 1.32 -1.61
CA GLU A 67 17.39 1.98 -2.28
C GLU A 67 16.73 1.03 -3.28
N GLU A 68 17.49 0.35 -4.12
CA GLU A 68 16.95 -0.65 -5.06
C GLU A 68 16.34 -1.86 -4.31
N LEU A 69 16.97 -2.29 -3.22
CA LEU A 69 16.38 -3.31 -2.35
C LEU A 69 15.03 -2.87 -1.79
N LEU A 70 14.88 -1.61 -1.33
CA LEU A 70 13.60 -1.09 -0.84
C LEU A 70 12.56 -1.02 -1.97
N LYS A 71 12.93 -0.56 -3.16
CA LYS A 71 12.02 -0.54 -4.31
C LYS A 71 11.50 -1.95 -4.64
N GLU A 72 12.37 -2.96 -4.61
CA GLU A 72 11.95 -4.34 -4.83
C GLU A 72 11.07 -4.90 -3.69
N VAL A 73 11.33 -4.54 -2.43
CA VAL A 73 10.44 -4.85 -1.30
C VAL A 73 9.07 -4.25 -1.53
N ILE A 74 8.98 -2.99 -1.99
CA ILE A 74 7.73 -2.32 -2.30
C ILE A 74 7.02 -3.01 -3.46
N ARG A 75 7.73 -3.32 -4.57
CA ARG A 75 7.14 -4.03 -5.72
C ARG A 75 6.54 -5.36 -5.30
N HIS A 76 7.31 -6.16 -4.57
CA HIS A 76 6.89 -7.50 -4.15
C HIS A 76 5.67 -7.49 -3.23
N ASN A 77 5.59 -6.54 -2.31
CA ASN A 77 4.56 -6.55 -1.25
C ASN A 77 3.37 -5.63 -1.52
N VAL A 78 3.51 -4.60 -2.36
CA VAL A 78 2.48 -3.58 -2.58
C VAL A 78 2.09 -3.49 -4.05
N VAL A 79 3.05 -3.27 -4.96
CA VAL A 79 2.75 -3.07 -6.39
C VAL A 79 2.06 -4.30 -7.00
N ASN A 80 2.51 -5.51 -6.65
CA ASN A 80 1.87 -6.75 -7.11
C ASN A 80 0.41 -6.84 -6.66
N GLN A 81 0.08 -6.41 -5.43
CA GLN A 81 -1.29 -6.40 -4.93
C GLN A 81 -2.18 -5.40 -5.70
N ILE A 82 -1.62 -4.25 -6.08
CA ILE A 82 -2.34 -3.27 -6.92
C ILE A 82 -2.60 -3.85 -8.31
N SER A 83 -1.60 -4.48 -8.91
CA SER A 83 -1.73 -5.12 -10.23
C SER A 83 -2.81 -6.21 -10.24
N GLU A 84 -2.81 -7.08 -9.23
CA GLU A 84 -3.86 -8.10 -9.05
C GLU A 84 -5.23 -7.45 -8.80
N GLY A 85 -5.28 -6.36 -8.03
CA GLY A 85 -6.50 -5.58 -7.80
C GLY A 85 -7.07 -5.01 -9.11
N MET A 86 -6.23 -4.47 -9.97
CA MET A 86 -6.65 -3.97 -11.29
C MET A 86 -7.24 -5.07 -12.19
N GLU A 87 -6.68 -6.28 -12.17
CA GLU A 87 -7.25 -7.42 -12.90
C GLU A 87 -8.64 -7.80 -12.33
N ILE A 88 -8.79 -7.79 -11.01
CA ILE A 88 -10.10 -8.02 -10.37
C ILE A 88 -11.12 -6.96 -10.81
N VAL A 89 -10.75 -5.68 -10.78
CA VAL A 89 -11.64 -4.56 -11.20
C VAL A 89 -12.13 -4.76 -12.64
N ARG A 90 -11.23 -5.16 -13.55
CA ARG A 90 -11.56 -5.38 -14.96
C ARG A 90 -12.47 -6.59 -15.20
N ALA A 91 -12.27 -7.65 -14.40
CA ALA A 91 -13.02 -8.90 -14.56
C ALA A 91 -14.34 -8.94 -13.77
N PHE A 92 -14.63 -7.93 -12.96
CA PHE A 92 -15.77 -7.97 -12.04
C PHE A 92 -17.09 -7.67 -12.75
N GLU A 93 -18.04 -8.62 -12.66
CA GLU A 93 -19.34 -8.56 -13.34
C GLU A 93 -20.48 -8.00 -12.46
N GLY A 94 -20.24 -7.73 -11.17
CA GLY A 94 -21.23 -7.17 -10.24
C GLY A 94 -21.42 -5.65 -10.35
N THR A 95 -22.14 -5.08 -9.41
CA THR A 95 -22.38 -3.64 -9.27
C THR A 95 -21.10 -2.89 -8.83
N SER A 96 -21.06 -1.58 -9.05
CA SER A 96 -19.93 -0.76 -8.59
C SER A 96 -19.88 -0.66 -7.07
N SER A 97 -21.02 -0.72 -6.38
CA SER A 97 -21.11 -0.79 -4.92
C SER A 97 -20.49 -2.07 -4.37
N GLU A 98 -20.82 -3.22 -4.96
CA GLU A 98 -20.24 -4.52 -4.58
C GLU A 98 -18.75 -4.55 -4.82
N LEU A 99 -18.30 -4.07 -5.97
CA LEU A 99 -16.88 -4.00 -6.31
C LEU A 99 -16.09 -3.10 -5.35
N LEU A 100 -16.62 -1.90 -5.06
CA LEU A 100 -15.98 -0.95 -4.13
C LEU A 100 -15.83 -1.58 -2.74
N ALA A 101 -16.92 -2.15 -2.21
CA ALA A 101 -16.90 -2.84 -0.93
C ALA A 101 -15.90 -4.00 -0.90
N TYR A 102 -15.87 -4.79 -1.97
CA TYR A 102 -14.95 -5.92 -2.11
C TYR A 102 -13.48 -5.46 -2.12
N VAL A 103 -13.14 -4.44 -2.91
CA VAL A 103 -11.77 -3.94 -3.03
C VAL A 103 -11.27 -3.33 -1.71
N LEU A 104 -12.10 -2.60 -0.96
CA LEU A 104 -11.72 -2.04 0.34
C LEU A 104 -11.43 -3.14 1.38
N ARG A 105 -12.26 -4.21 1.43
CA ARG A 105 -12.01 -5.38 2.30
C ARG A 105 -10.75 -6.11 1.91
N LEU A 106 -10.60 -6.41 0.62
CA LEU A 106 -9.46 -7.13 0.06
C LEU A 106 -8.14 -6.40 0.32
N TRP A 107 -8.14 -5.06 0.18
CA TRP A 107 -6.96 -4.25 0.49
C TRP A 107 -6.54 -4.40 1.95
N TRP A 108 -7.51 -4.39 2.87
CA TRP A 108 -7.19 -4.57 4.28
C TRP A 108 -6.62 -5.95 4.56
N GLU A 109 -7.22 -7.00 4.03
CA GLU A 109 -6.77 -8.38 4.20
C GLU A 109 -5.36 -8.60 3.64
N ARG A 110 -5.08 -8.07 2.46
CA ARG A 110 -3.81 -8.32 1.77
C ARG A 110 -2.69 -7.36 2.14
N VAL A 111 -3.00 -6.16 2.54
CA VAL A 111 -2.02 -5.11 2.86
C VAL A 111 -2.15 -4.69 4.32
N GLY A 112 -3.31 -4.24 4.76
CA GLY A 112 -3.53 -3.68 6.09
C GLY A 112 -3.20 -4.64 7.23
N GLU A 113 -3.66 -5.89 7.17
CA GLU A 113 -3.40 -6.92 8.19
C GLU A 113 -1.97 -7.46 8.13
N THR A 114 -1.33 -7.41 6.98
CA THR A 114 -0.01 -8.02 6.76
C THR A 114 1.15 -7.12 7.18
N ARG A 115 2.38 -7.63 7.06
CA ARG A 115 3.61 -6.86 7.25
C ARG A 115 3.78 -5.74 6.21
N ALA A 116 3.13 -5.87 5.06
CA ALA A 116 3.16 -4.86 4.00
C ALA A 116 2.66 -3.48 4.46
N SER A 117 1.71 -3.44 5.43
CA SER A 117 1.25 -2.18 6.03
C SER A 117 2.37 -1.36 6.69
N GLY A 118 3.44 -2.02 7.17
CA GLY A 118 4.61 -1.34 7.69
C GLY A 118 5.37 -0.53 6.63
N ILE A 119 5.29 -0.91 5.35
CA ILE A 119 5.86 -0.14 4.23
C ILE A 119 5.14 1.21 4.09
N LEU A 120 3.79 1.21 4.20
CA LEU A 120 3.02 2.45 4.12
C LEU A 120 3.41 3.42 5.24
N LYS A 121 3.53 2.91 6.47
CA LYS A 121 4.01 3.69 7.63
C LYS A 121 5.42 4.22 7.38
N LEU A 122 6.32 3.40 6.87
CA LEU A 122 7.70 3.76 6.54
C LEU A 122 7.72 4.92 5.52
N MET A 123 6.96 4.79 4.44
CA MET A 123 6.86 5.80 3.39
C MET A 123 6.32 7.13 3.96
N MET A 124 5.27 7.11 4.76
CA MET A 124 4.71 8.32 5.37
C MET A 124 5.68 9.02 6.33
N SER A 125 6.57 8.27 6.99
CA SER A 125 7.51 8.84 7.97
C SER A 125 8.85 9.28 7.37
N GLU A 126 9.36 8.60 6.36
CA GLU A 126 10.74 8.77 5.89
C GLU A 126 10.88 9.26 4.45
N VAL A 127 9.84 9.14 3.61
CA VAL A 127 9.92 9.42 2.17
C VAL A 127 10.46 10.83 1.85
N ARG A 128 10.19 11.80 2.72
CA ARG A 128 10.68 13.19 2.56
C ARG A 128 12.21 13.27 2.48
N ASN A 129 12.91 12.34 3.11
CA ASN A 129 14.37 12.32 3.14
C ASN A 129 14.98 11.63 1.90
N PHE A 130 14.15 10.98 1.06
CA PHE A 130 14.58 10.18 -0.08
C PHE A 130 13.73 10.51 -1.32
N PRO A 131 14.02 11.62 -2.04
CA PRO A 131 13.20 12.10 -3.14
C PRO A 131 13.01 11.08 -4.27
N GLU A 132 14.02 10.27 -4.57
CA GLU A 132 13.93 9.23 -5.60
C GLU A 132 12.95 8.10 -5.22
N ILE A 133 12.92 7.75 -3.93
CA ILE A 133 11.96 6.78 -3.38
C ILE A 133 10.55 7.39 -3.39
N ALA A 134 10.43 8.71 -3.10
CA ALA A 134 9.15 9.41 -3.20
C ALA A 134 8.58 9.37 -4.60
N GLN A 135 9.39 9.69 -5.62
CA GLN A 135 8.98 9.63 -7.03
C GLN A 135 8.57 8.21 -7.45
N PHE A 136 9.38 7.22 -7.06
CA PHE A 136 9.08 5.81 -7.30
C PHE A 136 7.75 5.40 -6.65
N TRP A 137 7.51 5.79 -5.38
CA TRP A 137 6.28 5.49 -4.66
C TRP A 137 5.04 6.09 -5.34
N VAL A 138 5.12 7.35 -5.75
CA VAL A 138 4.02 8.00 -6.48
C VAL A 138 3.74 7.30 -7.80
N ALA A 139 4.79 6.98 -8.56
CA ALA A 139 4.65 6.39 -9.89
C ALA A 139 4.12 4.94 -9.85
N GLU A 140 4.62 4.12 -8.93
CA GLU A 140 4.35 2.67 -8.93
C GLU A 140 3.29 2.24 -7.91
N VAL A 141 2.97 3.08 -6.91
CA VAL A 141 1.99 2.73 -5.87
C VAL A 141 0.81 3.69 -5.87
N THR A 142 1.03 4.98 -5.56
CA THR A 142 -0.07 5.93 -5.33
C THR A 142 -0.91 6.12 -6.58
N SER A 143 -0.29 6.52 -7.71
CA SER A 143 -1.04 6.82 -8.95
C SER A 143 -1.76 5.60 -9.54
N PRO A 144 -1.20 4.37 -9.55
CA PRO A 144 -1.95 3.19 -9.96
C PRO A 144 -3.10 2.82 -9.01
N ALA A 145 -2.90 2.92 -7.69
CA ALA A 145 -3.95 2.63 -6.71
C ALA A 145 -5.12 3.63 -6.82
N ASP A 146 -4.81 4.93 -6.90
CA ASP A 146 -5.81 5.99 -7.05
C ASP A 146 -6.62 5.79 -8.34
N ARG A 147 -5.94 5.46 -9.44
CA ARG A 147 -6.59 5.18 -10.73
C ARG A 147 -7.54 3.99 -10.65
N MET A 148 -7.13 2.92 -9.98
CA MET A 148 -7.97 1.73 -9.77
C MET A 148 -9.28 2.09 -9.03
N ILE A 149 -9.20 2.88 -7.96
CA ILE A 149 -10.40 3.31 -7.22
C ILE A 149 -11.23 4.30 -8.06
N ALA A 150 -10.58 5.22 -8.77
CA ALA A 150 -11.25 6.16 -9.67
C ALA A 150 -12.06 5.46 -10.76
N GLU A 151 -11.53 4.39 -11.36
CA GLU A 151 -12.25 3.57 -12.35
C GLU A 151 -13.54 2.96 -11.77
N ILE A 152 -13.52 2.50 -10.52
CA ILE A 152 -14.71 1.96 -9.85
C ILE A 152 -15.75 3.06 -9.62
N VAL A 153 -15.32 4.22 -9.11
CA VAL A 153 -16.24 5.36 -8.85
C VAL A 153 -16.83 5.88 -10.16
N GLN A 154 -16.00 6.06 -11.19
CA GLN A 154 -16.46 6.52 -12.51
C GLN A 154 -17.44 5.53 -13.14
N ARG A 155 -17.15 4.22 -13.08
CA ARG A 155 -18.06 3.17 -13.55
C ARG A 155 -19.43 3.27 -12.86
N GLY A 156 -19.47 3.53 -11.56
CA GLY A 156 -20.71 3.72 -10.80
C GLY A 156 -21.47 4.96 -11.23
N ILE A 157 -20.80 6.06 -11.55
CA ILE A 157 -21.39 7.28 -12.09
C ILE A 157 -21.97 7.03 -13.49
N ASP A 158 -21.20 6.41 -14.36
CA ASP A 158 -21.58 6.15 -15.75
C ASP A 158 -22.77 5.20 -15.86
N SER A 159 -22.88 4.24 -14.94
CA SER A 159 -24.03 3.33 -14.85
C SER A 159 -25.27 3.95 -14.17
N GLY A 160 -25.15 5.15 -13.58
CA GLY A 160 -26.21 5.80 -12.82
C GLY A 160 -26.41 5.22 -11.40
N GLU A 161 -25.57 4.29 -10.96
CA GLU A 161 -25.60 3.72 -9.61
C GLU A 161 -25.12 4.73 -8.57
N PHE A 162 -24.09 5.50 -8.91
CA PHE A 162 -23.58 6.59 -8.08
C PHE A 162 -24.02 7.94 -8.62
N ARG A 163 -24.28 8.87 -7.70
CA ARG A 163 -24.51 10.28 -8.05
C ARG A 163 -23.22 10.91 -8.60
N PRO A 164 -23.31 11.94 -9.43
CA PRO A 164 -22.12 12.69 -9.85
C PRO A 164 -21.37 13.25 -8.63
N VAL A 165 -20.08 12.92 -8.52
CA VAL A 165 -19.16 13.43 -7.51
C VAL A 165 -17.84 13.83 -8.20
N ASP A 166 -17.03 14.62 -7.53
CA ASP A 166 -15.64 14.81 -7.91
C ASP A 166 -14.88 13.51 -7.60
N VAL A 167 -14.44 12.82 -8.66
CA VAL A 167 -13.83 11.49 -8.56
C VAL A 167 -12.49 11.53 -7.82
N GLU A 168 -11.67 12.55 -8.05
CA GLU A 168 -10.37 12.69 -7.39
C GLU A 168 -10.53 12.87 -5.88
N ASN A 169 -11.42 13.76 -5.46
CA ASN A 169 -11.72 13.96 -4.04
C ASN A 169 -12.41 12.74 -3.42
N ALA A 170 -13.24 12.01 -4.16
CA ALA A 170 -13.85 10.77 -3.68
C ALA A 170 -12.79 9.69 -3.43
N VAL A 171 -11.80 9.53 -4.30
CA VAL A 171 -10.66 8.60 -4.09
C VAL A 171 -9.95 8.91 -2.78
N HIS A 172 -9.60 10.17 -2.54
CA HIS A 172 -8.94 10.57 -1.29
C HIS A 172 -9.80 10.30 -0.05
N ALA A 173 -11.10 10.56 -0.12
CA ALA A 173 -12.03 10.27 0.97
C ALA A 173 -12.16 8.76 1.25
N LEU A 174 -12.05 7.92 0.21
CA LEU A 174 -12.08 6.47 0.32
C LEU A 174 -10.81 5.88 0.92
N VAL A 175 -9.65 6.42 0.55
CA VAL A 175 -8.35 5.87 0.95
C VAL A 175 -7.93 6.35 2.35
N ALA A 176 -8.25 7.59 2.73
CA ALA A 176 -7.79 8.20 3.99
C ALA A 176 -8.10 7.38 5.25
N PRO A 177 -9.30 6.80 5.46
CA PRO A 177 -9.60 6.00 6.64
C PRO A 177 -8.75 4.72 6.73
N LEU A 178 -8.43 4.09 5.58
CA LEU A 178 -7.56 2.91 5.54
C LEU A 178 -6.14 3.25 5.96
N LEU A 179 -5.61 4.38 5.50
CA LEU A 179 -4.29 4.87 5.92
C LEU A 179 -4.28 5.23 7.41
N PHE A 180 -5.37 5.81 7.93
CA PHE A 180 -5.51 6.07 9.36
C PHE A 180 -5.42 4.77 10.18
N LEU A 181 -6.10 3.69 9.77
CA LEU A 181 -6.02 2.39 10.44
C LEU A 181 -4.59 1.82 10.43
N VAL A 182 -3.87 1.95 9.31
CA VAL A 182 -2.46 1.54 9.23
C VAL A 182 -1.60 2.37 10.18
N MET A 183 -1.77 3.68 10.21
CA MET A 183 -1.01 4.54 11.13
C MET A 183 -1.31 4.23 12.58
N ASN A 184 -2.58 3.99 12.94
CA ASN A 184 -2.96 3.57 14.29
C ASN A 184 -2.28 2.26 14.68
N LYS A 185 -2.35 1.23 13.81
CA LYS A 185 -1.72 -0.09 14.03
C LYS A 185 -0.22 0.02 14.34
N HIS A 186 0.50 0.87 13.60
CA HIS A 186 1.96 0.99 13.73
C HIS A 186 2.43 2.08 14.69
N SER A 187 1.52 2.80 15.32
CA SER A 187 1.82 3.90 16.26
C SER A 187 1.12 3.70 17.60
N LEU A 188 -0.12 4.15 17.74
CA LEU A 188 -0.83 4.16 19.02
C LEU A 188 -1.14 2.76 19.55
N ASP A 189 -1.61 1.86 18.69
CA ASP A 189 -1.92 0.47 19.08
C ASP A 189 -0.64 -0.29 19.44
N ALA A 190 0.44 -0.09 18.71
CA ALA A 190 1.75 -0.66 19.01
C ALA A 190 2.30 -0.19 20.38
N CYS A 191 1.94 1.00 20.83
CA CYS A 191 2.30 1.54 22.16
C CYS A 191 1.28 1.15 23.25
N HIS A 192 0.22 0.43 22.91
CA HIS A 192 -0.89 0.10 23.82
C HIS A 192 -1.56 1.35 24.45
N VAL A 193 -1.57 2.46 23.71
CA VAL A 193 -2.15 3.74 24.13
C VAL A 193 -3.31 4.10 23.20
N GLY A 194 -4.41 4.56 23.78
CA GLY A 194 -5.57 5.03 23.02
C GLY A 194 -6.73 4.01 22.91
N ALA A 195 -7.72 4.34 22.09
CA ALA A 195 -8.85 3.46 21.85
C ALA A 195 -8.41 2.26 20.96
N LYS A 196 -8.83 1.06 21.33
CA LYS A 196 -8.67 -0.12 20.49
C LYS A 196 -9.71 -0.06 19.37
N PHE A 197 -9.23 -0.03 18.14
CA PHE A 197 -10.08 -0.17 16.97
C PHE A 197 -10.15 -1.63 16.54
N GLU A 198 -11.35 -2.07 16.16
CA GLU A 198 -11.51 -3.28 15.37
C GLU A 198 -11.49 -2.86 13.88
N PRO A 199 -10.37 -3.05 13.17
CA PRO A 199 -10.21 -2.48 11.83
C PRO A 199 -11.30 -2.91 10.85
N LYS A 200 -11.70 -4.19 10.89
CA LYS A 200 -12.78 -4.70 10.02
C LYS A 200 -14.11 -4.01 10.30
N ALA A 201 -14.44 -3.75 11.56
CA ALA A 201 -15.67 -3.03 11.91
C ALA A 201 -15.64 -1.57 11.43
N VAL A 202 -14.47 -0.91 11.50
CA VAL A 202 -14.30 0.45 10.96
C VAL A 202 -14.45 0.47 9.44
N ILE A 203 -13.89 -0.54 8.74
CA ILE A 203 -14.01 -0.66 7.29
C ILE A 203 -15.46 -0.91 6.87
N GLU A 204 -16.19 -1.78 7.57
CA GLU A 204 -17.61 -2.00 7.28
C GLU A 204 -18.44 -0.73 7.51
N ALA A 205 -18.18 0.02 8.58
CA ALA A 205 -18.83 1.31 8.82
C ALA A 205 -18.47 2.34 7.73
N GLN A 206 -17.21 2.37 7.28
CA GLN A 206 -16.79 3.23 6.18
C GLN A 206 -17.52 2.86 4.87
N ILE A 207 -17.60 1.57 4.54
CA ILE A 207 -18.30 1.07 3.35
C ILE A 207 -19.76 1.50 3.39
N ASP A 208 -20.43 1.29 4.50
CA ASP A 208 -21.83 1.67 4.69
C ASP A 208 -22.04 3.18 4.48
N LEU A 209 -21.27 4.01 5.17
CA LEU A 209 -21.36 5.47 5.07
C LEU A 209 -21.07 5.98 3.65
N VAL A 210 -20.05 5.43 3.00
CA VAL A 210 -19.64 5.86 1.66
C VAL A 210 -20.67 5.43 0.62
N LEU A 211 -21.15 4.18 0.65
CA LEU A 211 -22.15 3.70 -0.29
C LEU A 211 -23.45 4.48 -0.17
N HIS A 212 -23.93 4.73 1.05
CA HIS A 212 -25.10 5.60 1.26
C HIS A 212 -24.87 7.04 0.75
N GLY A 213 -23.64 7.54 0.84
CA GLY A 213 -23.29 8.87 0.32
C GLY A 213 -23.11 8.93 -1.19
N LEU A 214 -22.75 7.82 -1.85
CA LEU A 214 -22.51 7.75 -3.29
C LEU A 214 -23.77 7.34 -4.07
N GLN A 215 -24.59 6.43 -3.54
CA GLN A 215 -25.76 5.91 -4.24
C GLN A 215 -26.77 7.01 -4.57
N THR A 216 -27.40 6.87 -5.72
CA THR A 216 -28.53 7.74 -6.09
C THR A 216 -29.72 7.39 -5.20
N ALA A 217 -30.31 8.36 -4.51
CA ALA A 217 -31.58 8.15 -3.84
C ALA A 217 -32.62 7.84 -4.91
N ALA A 218 -33.28 6.68 -4.82
CA ALA A 218 -34.39 6.35 -5.70
C ALA A 218 -35.47 7.43 -5.55
N GLY A 219 -35.55 8.38 -6.51
CA GLY A 219 -36.52 9.47 -6.51
C GLY A 219 -36.03 10.87 -6.18
N ALA A 220 -34.75 11.09 -5.89
CA ALA A 220 -34.21 12.44 -5.75
C ALA A 220 -33.99 13.09 -7.11
N ALA A 221 -34.71 14.17 -7.43
CA ALA A 221 -34.46 14.97 -8.63
C ALA A 221 -32.99 15.47 -8.63
N PRO A 222 -32.33 15.60 -9.81
CA PRO A 222 -30.92 16.00 -9.88
C PRO A 222 -30.72 17.33 -9.17
N ALA A 223 -29.82 17.36 -8.20
CA ALA A 223 -29.45 18.59 -7.51
C ALA A 223 -28.96 19.62 -8.53
N ARG A 224 -29.60 20.79 -8.57
CA ARG A 224 -29.19 21.92 -9.41
C ARG A 224 -27.70 22.24 -9.14
N PRO A 225 -26.88 22.41 -10.17
CA PRO A 225 -25.49 22.81 -9.96
C PRO A 225 -25.42 24.11 -9.16
N ALA A 226 -24.66 24.08 -8.08
CA ALA A 226 -24.43 25.27 -7.25
C ALA A 226 -23.86 26.37 -8.12
N LYS A 227 -24.58 27.51 -8.22
CA LYS A 227 -24.10 28.69 -8.94
C LYS A 227 -22.75 29.09 -8.35
N ALA A 228 -21.73 29.12 -9.19
CA ALA A 228 -20.41 29.64 -8.85
C ALA A 228 -20.58 31.04 -8.22
N ARG A 229 -20.12 31.16 -6.98
CA ARG A 229 -20.14 32.43 -6.23
C ARG A 229 -19.12 33.35 -6.91
N ALA A 230 -19.61 34.42 -7.53
CA ALA A 230 -18.76 35.43 -8.17
C ALA A 230 -17.73 35.99 -7.17
N PRO A 231 -16.50 36.28 -7.60
CA PRO A 231 -15.47 36.82 -6.71
C PRO A 231 -15.91 38.16 -6.14
N ARG A 232 -15.82 38.29 -4.84
CA ARG A 232 -16.11 39.52 -4.09
C ARG A 232 -15.12 40.59 -4.53
N LYS A 233 -15.59 41.65 -5.23
CA LYS A 233 -14.80 42.81 -5.55
C LYS A 233 -14.26 43.42 -4.25
N SER A 234 -12.95 43.48 -4.11
CA SER A 234 -12.28 44.20 -3.04
C SER A 234 -12.52 45.71 -3.29
N ASN A 235 -13.29 46.33 -2.41
CA ASN A 235 -13.52 47.78 -2.42
C ASN A 235 -12.26 48.45 -1.86
N GLY A 236 -11.41 48.99 -2.75
CA GLY A 236 -10.28 49.82 -2.36
C GLY A 236 -10.82 51.15 -1.79
N GLY A 237 -10.76 51.29 -0.48
CA GLY A 237 -10.99 52.56 0.23
C GLY A 237 -9.70 53.33 0.34
N ARG A 238 -9.61 54.44 -0.44
CA ARG A 238 -8.64 55.54 -0.19
C ARG A 238 -8.91 56.15 1.20
N ARG A 239 -7.88 56.31 1.98
CA ARG A 239 -7.41 57.56 2.59
C ARG A 239 -6.14 57.30 3.37
#